data_ad93efebf73280ef7ec819a7987c3408
#
_entry.id   ad93efebf73280ef7ec819a7987c3408
#
_cell.length_a   1.000
_cell.length_b   1.000
_cell.length_c   1.000
_cell.angle_alpha   90.00
_cell.angle_beta   90.00
_cell.angle_gamma   90.00
#
_symmetry.space_group_name_H-M   'P 1'
#
loop_
_entity.id
_entity.type
_entity.pdbx_description
1 polymer ?
#
loop_
_entity_poly.entity_id
_entity_poly.type
_entity_poly.pdbx_seq_one_letter_code
_entity_poly.pdbx_strand_id
1 'polypeptide(L)'
;KLNAIYYGYNKPKAEQFIASFKDGLRDYTPHEKGAIKLHFKSFVEQLENPKFAGKIKDYKVVSTFTSKHCNEVANYMLDKYDADVAIMVNIDIKVVSFRKQKGVQLNLGKLAEKLCEGGGAHNLAGGKLTETFANFTKTLTPIQ
;
A
#
# COMPACT_ATOMS: atom_id res chain seq x y z
N LYS A 1 0.30 -14.87 2.78
CA LYS A 1 -0.55 -15.72 3.67
C LYS A 1 -0.06 -15.70 5.12
N LEU A 2 1.25 -15.96 5.39
CA LEU A 2 1.81 -15.93 6.76
C LEU A 2 1.61 -14.56 7.43
N ASN A 3 1.77 -13.48 6.69
CA ASN A 3 1.56 -12.12 7.19
C ASN A 3 0.09 -11.89 7.61
N ALA A 4 -0.86 -12.39 6.82
CA ALA A 4 -2.28 -12.30 7.15
C ALA A 4 -2.61 -13.02 8.46
N ILE A 5 -2.00 -14.20 8.68
CA ILE A 5 -2.17 -14.99 9.90
C ILE A 5 -1.55 -14.24 11.09
N TYR A 6 -0.35 -13.70 10.93
CA TYR A 6 0.35 -12.95 11.97
C TYR A 6 -0.50 -11.78 12.49
N TYR A 7 -1.07 -10.98 11.58
CA TYR A 7 -1.92 -9.86 11.96
C TYR A 7 -3.29 -10.28 12.53
N GLY A 8 -3.72 -11.51 12.27
CA GLY A 8 -4.93 -12.08 12.87
C GLY A 8 -4.79 -12.49 14.35
N TYR A 9 -3.56 -12.46 14.88
CA TYR A 9 -3.27 -12.81 16.27
C TYR A 9 -2.94 -11.57 17.10
N ASN A 10 -3.26 -11.63 18.41
CA ASN A 10 -2.64 -10.71 19.37
C ASN A 10 -1.16 -11.09 19.58
N LYS A 11 -0.36 -10.17 20.13
CA LYS A 11 1.10 -10.34 20.24
C LYS A 11 1.57 -11.69 20.82
N PRO A 12 1.08 -12.18 21.98
CA PRO A 12 1.50 -13.47 22.51
C PRO A 12 1.18 -14.65 21.58
N LYS A 13 0.02 -14.63 20.94
CA LYS A 13 -0.37 -15.69 19.99
C LYS A 13 0.43 -15.60 18.68
N ALA A 14 0.80 -14.41 18.25
CA ALA A 14 1.66 -14.23 17.09
C ALA A 14 3.05 -14.81 17.32
N GLU A 15 3.61 -14.64 18.52
CA GLU A 15 4.90 -15.25 18.89
C GLU A 15 4.82 -16.78 18.92
N GLN A 16 3.73 -17.35 19.46
CA GLN A 16 3.48 -18.80 19.43
C GLN A 16 3.32 -19.31 18.00
N PHE A 17 2.63 -18.58 17.15
CA PHE A 17 2.48 -18.90 15.73
C PHE A 17 3.84 -18.96 15.03
N ILE A 18 4.69 -17.96 15.22
CA ILE A 18 6.06 -17.95 14.66
C ILE A 18 6.85 -19.16 15.17
N ALA A 19 6.83 -19.42 16.47
CA ALA A 19 7.53 -20.53 17.08
C ALA A 19 7.09 -21.91 16.55
N SER A 20 5.83 -22.05 16.12
CA SER A 20 5.29 -23.28 15.54
C SER A 20 5.93 -23.68 14.22
N PHE A 21 6.66 -22.78 13.57
CA PHE A 21 7.39 -23.04 12.32
C PHE A 21 8.89 -23.32 12.51
N LYS A 22 9.37 -23.44 13.75
CA LYS A 22 10.81 -23.66 14.03
C LYS A 22 11.40 -24.90 13.35
N ASP A 23 10.58 -25.93 13.12
CA ASP A 23 11.00 -27.19 12.50
C ASP A 23 10.64 -27.27 11.00
N GLY A 24 10.22 -26.14 10.39
CA GLY A 24 9.85 -26.04 9.00
C GLY A 24 8.37 -25.69 8.76
N LEU A 25 7.96 -25.75 7.51
CA LEU A 25 6.57 -25.44 7.14
C LEU A 25 5.63 -26.57 7.56
N ARG A 26 4.46 -26.19 8.02
CA ARG A 26 3.36 -27.06 8.37
C ARG A 26 2.05 -26.59 7.73
N ASP A 27 1.01 -27.42 7.76
CA ASP A 27 -0.32 -27.05 7.32
C ASP A 27 -0.93 -25.98 8.23
N TYR A 28 -1.77 -25.13 7.64
CA TYR A 28 -2.51 -24.12 8.38
C TYR A 28 -3.65 -24.73 9.19
N THR A 29 -3.83 -24.27 10.41
CA THR A 29 -4.99 -24.60 11.24
C THR A 29 -6.27 -23.97 10.67
N PRO A 30 -7.48 -24.44 11.06
CA PRO A 30 -8.74 -23.81 10.67
C PRO A 30 -8.80 -22.30 11.02
N HIS A 31 -8.28 -21.90 12.18
CA HIS A 31 -8.21 -20.50 12.60
C HIS A 31 -7.31 -19.69 11.64
N GLU A 32 -6.16 -20.21 11.30
CA GLU A 32 -5.22 -19.57 10.36
C GLU A 32 -5.81 -19.44 8.96
N LYS A 33 -6.52 -20.48 8.47
CA LYS A 33 -7.27 -20.41 7.21
C LYS A 33 -8.33 -19.33 7.21
N GLY A 34 -9.04 -19.19 8.34
CA GLY A 34 -10.01 -18.11 8.55
C GLY A 34 -9.36 -16.73 8.50
N ALA A 35 -8.20 -16.55 9.15
CA ALA A 35 -7.45 -15.30 9.12
C ALA A 35 -7.01 -14.94 7.69
N ILE A 36 -6.53 -15.91 6.91
CA ILE A 36 -6.16 -15.72 5.49
C ILE A 36 -7.37 -15.25 4.68
N LYS A 37 -8.53 -15.89 4.87
CA LYS A 37 -9.77 -15.54 4.17
C LYS A 37 -10.23 -14.12 4.48
N LEU A 38 -10.22 -13.73 5.75
CA LEU A 38 -10.60 -12.39 6.19
C LEU A 38 -9.63 -11.32 5.67
N HIS A 39 -8.33 -11.59 5.70
CA HIS A 39 -7.33 -10.69 5.14
C HIS A 39 -7.55 -10.48 3.63
N PHE A 40 -7.77 -11.55 2.89
CA PHE A 40 -8.04 -11.49 1.44
C PHE A 40 -9.31 -10.68 1.15
N LYS A 41 -10.39 -10.93 1.89
CA LYS A 41 -11.64 -10.15 1.77
C LYS A 41 -11.40 -8.67 2.00
N SER A 42 -10.72 -8.32 3.09
CA SER A 42 -10.39 -6.93 3.43
C SER A 42 -9.54 -6.26 2.35
N PHE A 43 -8.56 -6.99 1.78
CA PHE A 43 -7.75 -6.50 0.67
C PHE A 43 -8.59 -6.23 -0.58
N VAL A 44 -9.47 -7.16 -0.97
CA VAL A 44 -10.36 -6.99 -2.13
C VAL A 44 -11.27 -5.78 -1.96
N GLU A 45 -11.80 -5.54 -0.76
CA GLU A 45 -12.59 -4.35 -0.45
C GLU A 45 -11.83 -3.06 -0.73
N GLN A 46 -10.54 -3.00 -0.41
CA GLN A 46 -9.71 -1.84 -0.72
C GLN A 46 -9.51 -1.64 -2.23
N LEU A 47 -9.51 -2.72 -3.01
CA LEU A 47 -9.37 -2.65 -4.46
C LEU A 47 -10.61 -2.09 -5.16
N GLU A 48 -11.75 -2.05 -4.50
CA GLU A 48 -12.99 -1.48 -5.03
C GLU A 48 -12.99 0.06 -5.00
N ASN A 49 -12.10 0.68 -4.25
CA ASN A 49 -11.98 2.13 -4.21
C ASN A 49 -11.63 2.71 -5.58
N PRO A 50 -12.14 3.91 -5.92
CA PRO A 50 -11.84 4.56 -7.20
C PRO A 50 -10.35 4.73 -7.45
N LYS A 51 -9.93 4.60 -8.71
CA LYS A 51 -8.55 4.81 -9.14
C LYS A 51 -8.46 6.03 -10.04
N PHE A 52 -7.32 6.69 -9.96
CA PHE A 52 -7.02 7.88 -10.72
C PHE A 52 -5.65 7.73 -11.38
N ALA A 53 -5.50 8.26 -12.57
CA ALA A 53 -4.26 8.21 -13.32
C ALA A 53 -3.74 9.61 -13.63
N GLY A 54 -2.43 9.74 -13.73
CA GLY A 54 -1.77 10.98 -14.11
C GLY A 54 -0.28 10.76 -14.34
N LYS A 55 0.47 11.85 -14.28
CA LYS A 55 1.91 11.80 -14.46
C LYS A 55 2.62 12.70 -13.45
N ILE A 56 3.83 12.27 -13.06
CA ILE A 56 4.84 13.10 -12.41
C ILE A 56 6.05 13.07 -13.32
N LYS A 57 6.42 14.22 -13.93
CA LYS A 57 7.36 14.24 -15.04
C LYS A 57 6.89 13.30 -16.14
N ASP A 58 7.70 12.33 -16.57
CA ASP A 58 7.34 11.33 -17.56
C ASP A 58 6.86 10.01 -16.97
N TYR A 59 6.78 9.92 -15.63
CA TYR A 59 6.38 8.71 -14.93
C TYR A 59 4.86 8.60 -14.84
N LYS A 60 4.34 7.43 -15.17
CA LYS A 60 2.92 7.11 -15.01
C LYS A 60 2.58 6.94 -13.54
N VAL A 61 1.56 7.62 -13.08
CA VAL A 61 1.08 7.57 -11.71
C VAL A 61 -0.32 6.96 -11.66
N VAL A 62 -0.54 6.08 -10.72
CA VAL A 62 -1.88 5.61 -10.34
C VAL A 62 -2.10 5.92 -8.86
N SER A 63 -3.30 6.41 -8.53
CA SER A 63 -3.65 6.78 -7.16
C SER A 63 -4.97 6.16 -6.75
N THR A 64 -5.12 5.87 -5.46
CA THR A 64 -6.38 5.42 -4.87
C THR A 64 -6.47 5.84 -3.41
N PHE A 65 -7.66 5.69 -2.85
CA PHE A 65 -7.87 5.76 -1.41
C PHE A 65 -7.70 4.37 -0.80
N THR A 66 -7.05 4.30 0.36
CA THR A 66 -6.94 3.05 1.10
C THR A 66 -6.72 3.32 2.59
N SER A 67 -7.42 2.58 3.43
CA SER A 67 -7.25 2.63 4.88
C SER A 67 -6.43 1.45 5.42
N LYS A 68 -6.26 0.41 4.61
CA LYS A 68 -5.58 -0.84 4.97
C LYS A 68 -4.82 -1.41 3.78
N HIS A 69 -3.89 -2.33 4.05
CA HIS A 69 -3.17 -3.09 3.02
C HIS A 69 -2.45 -2.22 1.99
N CYS A 70 -1.89 -1.11 2.45
CA CYS A 70 -1.25 -0.11 1.59
C CYS A 70 -0.22 -0.71 0.62
N ASN A 71 0.69 -1.55 1.10
CA ASN A 71 1.72 -2.17 0.26
C ASN A 71 1.13 -3.14 -0.78
N GLU A 72 0.16 -3.94 -0.38
CA GLU A 72 -0.50 -4.92 -1.26
C GLU A 72 -1.32 -4.23 -2.34
N VAL A 73 -2.05 -3.17 -1.98
CA VAL A 73 -2.81 -2.33 -2.92
C VAL A 73 -1.86 -1.63 -3.90
N ALA A 74 -0.74 -1.09 -3.40
CA ALA A 74 0.26 -0.45 -4.24
C ALA A 74 0.83 -1.41 -5.28
N ASN A 75 1.26 -2.60 -4.87
CA ASN A 75 1.81 -3.61 -5.77
C ASN A 75 0.78 -4.05 -6.81
N TYR A 76 -0.46 -4.27 -6.40
CA TYR A 76 -1.55 -4.60 -7.31
C TYR A 76 -1.76 -3.52 -8.38
N MET A 77 -1.80 -2.25 -7.97
CA MET A 77 -2.00 -1.14 -8.91
C MET A 77 -0.84 -0.95 -9.87
N LEU A 78 0.39 -1.05 -9.37
CA LEU A 78 1.59 -0.93 -10.20
C LEU A 78 1.58 -1.98 -11.32
N ASP A 79 1.22 -3.21 -11.01
CA ASP A 79 1.17 -4.30 -11.99
C ASP A 79 -0.03 -4.18 -12.93
N LYS A 80 -1.23 -3.97 -12.40
CA LYS A 80 -2.46 -3.93 -13.19
C LYS A 80 -2.49 -2.80 -14.20
N TYR A 81 -2.04 -1.62 -13.80
CA TYR A 81 -2.09 -0.41 -14.63
C TYR A 81 -0.77 -0.11 -15.34
N ASP A 82 0.22 -0.97 -15.21
CA ASP A 82 1.57 -0.74 -15.74
C ASP A 82 2.08 0.66 -15.37
N ALA A 83 1.92 1.00 -14.09
CA ALA A 83 2.28 2.30 -13.57
C ALA A 83 3.69 2.29 -12.97
N ASP A 84 4.35 3.44 -13.01
CA ASP A 84 5.69 3.63 -12.43
C ASP A 84 5.60 3.93 -10.94
N VAL A 85 4.56 4.68 -10.53
CA VAL A 85 4.35 5.14 -9.15
C VAL A 85 2.91 4.89 -8.72
N ALA A 86 2.74 4.36 -7.52
CA ALA A 86 1.45 4.23 -6.85
C ALA A 86 1.37 5.21 -5.67
N ILE A 87 0.26 5.90 -5.57
CA ILE A 87 -0.05 6.83 -4.49
C ILE A 87 -1.29 6.35 -3.75
N MET A 88 -1.16 6.12 -2.46
CA MET A 88 -2.25 5.69 -1.60
C MET A 88 -2.58 6.81 -0.61
N VAL A 89 -3.83 7.23 -0.58
CA VAL A 89 -4.33 8.28 0.30
C VAL A 89 -5.21 7.68 1.39
N ASN A 90 -4.79 7.80 2.63
CA ASN A 90 -5.60 7.44 3.79
C ASN A 90 -6.23 8.72 4.35
N ILE A 91 -7.53 8.92 4.08
CA ILE A 91 -8.26 10.10 4.50
C ILE A 91 -8.46 10.12 6.02
N ASP A 92 -8.66 8.96 6.63
CA ASP A 92 -8.98 8.85 8.06
C ASP A 92 -7.87 9.40 8.94
N ILE A 93 -6.61 9.12 8.58
CA ILE A 93 -5.43 9.58 9.31
C ILE A 93 -4.66 10.69 8.58
N LYS A 94 -5.17 11.14 7.42
CA LYS A 94 -4.60 12.21 6.60
C LYS A 94 -3.12 11.97 6.22
N VAL A 95 -2.85 10.76 5.75
CA VAL A 95 -1.51 10.33 5.32
C VAL A 95 -1.54 9.95 3.86
N VAL A 96 -0.47 10.30 3.15
CA VAL A 96 -0.22 9.93 1.77
C VAL A 96 1.01 9.03 1.73
N SER A 97 0.93 7.92 1.03
CA SER A 97 2.02 6.95 0.87
C SER A 97 2.37 6.79 -0.61
N PHE A 98 3.65 6.70 -0.88
CA PHE A 98 4.20 6.55 -2.23
C PHE A 98 4.96 5.23 -2.35
N ARG A 99 4.73 4.51 -3.43
CA ARG A 99 5.48 3.32 -3.82
C ARG A 99 5.82 3.42 -5.30
N LYS A 100 6.84 2.71 -5.76
CA LYS A 100 7.21 2.71 -7.18
C LYS A 100 7.62 1.32 -7.66
N GLN A 101 7.57 1.12 -8.97
CA GLN A 101 8.14 -0.06 -9.61
C GLN A 101 9.65 -0.10 -9.43
N LYS A 102 10.19 -1.31 -9.40
CA LYS A 102 11.63 -1.54 -9.39
C LYS A 102 12.25 -0.94 -10.65
N GLY A 103 13.35 -0.23 -10.49
CA GLY A 103 14.08 0.40 -11.62
C GLY A 103 13.63 1.82 -11.96
N VAL A 104 12.52 2.31 -11.42
CA VAL A 104 12.10 3.71 -11.60
C VAL A 104 13.04 4.63 -10.84
N GLN A 105 13.58 5.64 -11.52
CA GLN A 105 14.62 6.53 -10.97
C GLN A 105 14.10 7.72 -10.17
N LEU A 106 12.79 7.89 -10.07
CA LEU A 106 12.18 8.94 -9.26
C LEU A 106 12.45 8.73 -7.76
N ASN A 107 12.99 9.75 -7.09
CA ASN A 107 13.22 9.71 -5.65
C ASN A 107 11.93 10.03 -4.90
N LEU A 108 11.30 9.02 -4.31
CA LEU A 108 10.03 9.18 -3.58
C LEU A 108 10.18 9.99 -2.30
N GLY A 109 11.32 9.90 -1.61
CA GLY A 109 11.58 10.71 -0.41
C GLY A 109 11.51 12.21 -0.70
N LYS A 110 12.19 12.65 -1.78
CA LYS A 110 12.13 14.06 -2.21
C LYS A 110 10.75 14.46 -2.71
N LEU A 111 10.04 13.56 -3.36
CA LEU A 111 8.67 13.80 -3.79
C LEU A 111 7.74 14.02 -2.59
N ALA A 112 7.86 13.19 -1.56
CA ALA A 112 7.07 13.32 -0.33
C ALA A 112 7.41 14.61 0.43
N GLU A 113 8.67 15.02 0.49
CA GLU A 113 9.06 16.32 1.06
C GLU A 113 8.36 17.47 0.33
N LYS A 114 8.37 17.45 -0.99
CA LYS A 114 7.80 18.51 -1.83
C LYS A 114 6.28 18.58 -1.74
N LEU A 115 5.58 17.45 -1.77
CA LEU A 115 4.12 17.40 -1.88
C LEU A 115 3.42 17.25 -0.53
N CYS A 116 4.03 16.59 0.43
CA CYS A 116 3.36 16.11 1.63
C CYS A 116 4.05 16.49 2.95
N GLU A 117 5.04 17.37 2.91
CA GLU A 117 5.84 17.72 4.10
C GLU A 117 6.34 16.45 4.84
N GLY A 118 6.68 15.44 4.07
CA GLY A 118 7.08 14.13 4.56
C GLY A 118 8.52 13.80 4.21
N GLY A 119 8.75 12.56 3.94
CA GLY A 119 10.06 12.04 3.57
C GLY A 119 10.04 10.54 3.44
N GLY A 120 11.21 9.95 3.45
CA GLY A 120 11.40 8.51 3.35
C GLY A 120 12.57 8.14 2.47
N ALA A 121 12.63 6.88 2.09
CA ALA A 121 13.66 6.36 1.20
C ALA A 121 13.34 6.64 -0.28
N HIS A 122 14.30 6.37 -1.13
CA HIS A 122 14.17 6.55 -2.57
C HIS A 122 12.99 5.76 -3.18
N ASN A 123 12.69 4.59 -2.64
CA ASN A 123 11.70 3.65 -3.16
C ASN A 123 10.43 3.50 -2.28
N LEU A 124 10.38 4.18 -1.13
CA LEU A 124 9.28 4.09 -0.19
C LEU A 124 9.24 5.36 0.65
N ALA A 125 8.16 6.11 0.53
CA ALA A 125 8.03 7.40 1.22
C ALA A 125 6.58 7.70 1.56
N GLY A 126 6.38 8.73 2.37
CA GLY A 126 5.05 9.20 2.70
C GLY A 126 5.09 10.51 3.48
N GLY A 127 3.93 11.08 3.70
CA GLY A 127 3.79 12.33 4.42
C GLY A 127 2.33 12.65 4.69
N LYS A 128 2.09 13.92 5.00
CA LYS A 128 0.77 14.44 5.35
C LYS A 128 -0.06 14.72 4.09
N LEU A 129 -1.37 14.66 4.23
CA LEU A 129 -2.31 15.18 3.23
C LEU A 129 -2.31 16.72 3.32
N THR A 130 -1.51 17.35 2.48
CA THR A 130 -1.32 18.82 2.44
C THR A 130 -2.16 19.46 1.35
N GLU A 131 -2.29 20.79 1.40
CA GLU A 131 -2.90 21.57 0.32
C GLU A 131 -2.10 21.42 -1.00
N THR A 132 -0.78 21.39 -0.92
CA THR A 132 0.10 21.15 -2.08
C THR A 132 -0.22 19.82 -2.74
N PHE A 133 -0.36 18.75 -1.97
CA PHE A 133 -0.78 17.45 -2.49
C PHE A 133 -2.20 17.50 -3.07
N ALA A 134 -3.14 18.14 -2.39
CA ALA A 134 -4.52 18.30 -2.90
C ALA A 134 -4.54 19.02 -4.26
N ASN A 135 -3.72 20.06 -4.43
CA ASN A 135 -3.57 20.74 -5.72
C ASN A 135 -2.96 19.84 -6.79
N PHE A 136 -1.97 19.01 -6.44
CA PHE A 136 -1.45 18.00 -7.35
C PHE A 136 -2.53 17.02 -7.82
N THR A 137 -3.44 16.60 -6.95
CA THR A 137 -4.51 15.65 -7.32
C THR A 137 -5.47 16.18 -8.39
N LYS A 138 -5.54 17.50 -8.59
CA LYS A 138 -6.33 18.11 -9.67
C LYS A 138 -5.80 17.75 -11.07
N THR A 139 -4.57 17.28 -11.16
CA THR A 139 -3.97 16.80 -12.42
C THR A 139 -4.32 15.35 -12.74
N LEU A 140 -4.92 14.64 -11.79
CA LEU A 140 -5.29 13.23 -11.93
C LEU A 140 -6.69 13.10 -12.54
N THR A 141 -6.87 12.07 -13.36
CA THR A 141 -8.16 11.75 -13.99
C THR A 141 -8.65 10.37 -13.53
N PRO A 142 -9.98 10.21 -13.32
CA PRO A 142 -10.53 8.91 -12.96
C PRO A 142 -10.25 7.84 -14.03
N ILE A 143 -9.94 6.63 -13.57
CA ILE A 143 -9.84 5.44 -14.42
C ILE A 143 -11.20 4.75 -14.38
N GLN A 144 -11.71 4.47 -15.55
CA GLN A 144 -12.99 3.75 -15.69
C GLN A 144 -12.79 2.25 -15.84
#